data_0336fd541d8fbc63b87e8e0a92fc6c76
#
_entry.id   0336fd541d8fbc63b87e8e0a92fc6c76
#
_cell.length_a   1.000
_cell.length_b   1.000
_cell.length_c   1.000
_cell.angle_alpha   90.00
_cell.angle_beta   90.00
_cell.angle_gamma   90.00
#
_symmetry.space_group_name_H-M   'P 1'
#
loop_
_entity.id
_entity.type
_entity.pdbx_description
1 polymer ?
#
loop_
_entity_poly.entity_id
_entity_poly.type
_entity_poly.pdbx_seq_one_letter_code
_entity_poly.pdbx_strand_id
1 'polypeptide(L)' 'MAMTNVQIDIETALYEQMAALCAKLGTTVEAMAVRFCEEFVRMETPPVSESYASMSVEDRIDFIAQNILREYNSR' A
#
# COMPACT_ATOMS: atom_id res chain seq x y z
N MET A 1 0.31 11.07 19.16
CA MET A 1 1.15 10.91 17.98
C MET A 1 0.85 12.01 16.99
N ALA A 2 1.87 12.65 16.44
CA ALA A 2 1.67 13.72 15.48
C ALA A 2 1.21 13.15 14.12
N MET A 3 0.36 13.88 13.44
CA MET A 3 -0.16 13.51 12.12
C MET A 3 0.22 14.58 11.11
N THR A 4 0.53 14.15 9.92
CA THR A 4 0.86 15.06 8.82
C THR A 4 -0.11 14.84 7.66
N ASN A 5 -0.72 15.91 7.19
CA ASN A 5 -1.57 15.85 6.01
C ASN A 5 -0.70 15.95 4.76
N VAL A 6 -0.95 15.06 3.80
CA VAL A 6 -0.25 15.05 2.52
C VAL A 6 -1.29 15.14 1.42
N GLN A 7 -1.07 16.04 0.46
CA GLN A 7 -1.95 16.17 -0.70
C GLN A 7 -1.28 15.55 -1.92
N ILE A 8 -2.02 14.71 -2.64
CA ILE A 8 -1.56 14.04 -3.83
C ILE A 8 -2.59 14.25 -4.93
N ASP A 9 -2.12 14.64 -6.11
CA ASP A 9 -3.01 14.77 -7.26
C ASP A 9 -3.11 13.43 -7.96
N ILE A 10 -4.32 12.90 -8.04
CA ILE A 10 -4.60 11.64 -8.72
C ILE A 10 -5.66 11.90 -9.77
N GLU A 11 -5.47 11.37 -10.96
CA GLU A 11 -6.50 11.45 -12.01
C GLU A 11 -7.83 10.94 -11.48
N THR A 12 -8.90 11.71 -11.69
CA THR A 12 -10.22 11.42 -11.14
C THR A 12 -10.71 10.02 -11.50
N ALA A 13 -10.57 9.64 -12.77
CA ALA A 13 -11.01 8.31 -13.21
C ALA A 13 -10.27 7.20 -12.48
N LEU A 14 -8.96 7.37 -12.28
CA LEU A 14 -8.15 6.40 -11.54
C LEU A 14 -8.57 6.32 -10.08
N TYR A 15 -8.80 7.47 -9.45
CA TYR A 15 -9.27 7.51 -8.06
C TYR A 15 -10.60 6.79 -7.90
N GLU A 16 -11.55 7.03 -8.81
CA GLU A 16 -12.86 6.39 -8.76
C GLU A 16 -12.76 4.87 -8.90
N GLN A 17 -11.90 4.39 -9.80
CA GLN A 17 -11.65 2.95 -9.95
C GLN A 17 -11.06 2.36 -8.67
N MET A 18 -10.09 3.05 -8.09
CA MET A 18 -9.47 2.65 -6.83
C MET A 18 -10.49 2.59 -5.69
N ALA A 19 -11.33 3.62 -5.61
CA ALA A 19 -12.36 3.70 -4.57
C ALA A 19 -13.33 2.52 -4.68
N ALA A 20 -13.75 2.18 -5.90
CA ALA A 20 -14.66 1.06 -6.13
C ALA A 20 -14.02 -0.28 -5.70
N LEU A 21 -12.74 -0.47 -6.05
CA LEU A 21 -12.02 -1.68 -5.66
C LEU A 21 -11.80 -1.76 -4.14
N CYS A 22 -11.45 -0.64 -3.53
CA CYS A 22 -11.28 -0.58 -2.07
C CYS A 22 -12.59 -0.88 -1.35
N ALA A 23 -13.71 -0.38 -1.86
CA ALA A 23 -15.02 -0.65 -1.27
C ALA A 23 -15.32 -2.15 -1.26
N LYS A 24 -14.96 -2.86 -2.32
CA LYS A 24 -15.12 -4.31 -2.38
C LYS A 24 -14.29 -5.03 -1.34
N LEU A 25 -13.15 -4.46 -0.97
CA LEU A 25 -12.26 -5.03 0.04
C LEU A 25 -12.63 -4.58 1.45
N GLY A 26 -13.63 -3.72 1.59
CA GLY A 26 -14.06 -3.22 2.89
C GLY A 26 -13.18 -2.10 3.44
N THR A 27 -12.55 -1.33 2.57
CA THR A 27 -11.65 -0.24 2.96
C THR A 27 -11.85 0.98 2.07
N THR A 28 -11.02 1.99 2.25
CA THR A 28 -11.04 3.22 1.46
C THR A 28 -9.67 3.45 0.82
N VAL A 29 -9.62 4.35 -0.17
CA VAL A 29 -8.33 4.70 -0.80
C VAL A 29 -7.38 5.28 0.23
N GLU A 30 -7.89 6.15 1.11
CA GLU A 30 -7.08 6.80 2.13
C GLU A 30 -6.51 5.78 3.13
N ALA A 31 -7.33 4.86 3.59
CA ALA A 31 -6.90 3.82 4.51
C ALA A 31 -5.87 2.89 3.85
N MET A 32 -6.08 2.56 2.58
CA MET A 32 -5.15 1.74 1.82
C MET A 32 -3.80 2.44 1.67
N ALA A 33 -3.82 3.74 1.39
CA ALA A 33 -2.58 4.52 1.25
C ALA A 33 -1.78 4.52 2.55
N VAL A 34 -2.44 4.72 3.68
CA VAL A 34 -1.79 4.69 5.00
C VAL A 34 -1.22 3.31 5.27
N ARG A 35 -2.00 2.27 4.99
CA ARG A 35 -1.55 0.89 5.19
C ARG A 35 -0.33 0.57 4.33
N PHE A 36 -0.31 1.04 3.08
CA PHE A 36 0.84 0.86 2.21
C PHE A 36 2.09 1.53 2.80
N CYS A 37 1.96 2.75 3.29
CA CYS A 37 3.08 3.46 3.90
C CYS A 37 3.63 2.72 5.11
N GLU A 38 2.76 2.22 5.97
CA GLU A 38 3.16 1.44 7.15
C GLU A 38 3.93 0.19 6.74
N GLU A 39 3.41 -0.55 5.78
CA GLU A 39 4.04 -1.78 5.33
C GLU A 39 5.38 -1.50 4.65
N PHE A 40 5.44 -0.44 3.85
CA PHE A 40 6.68 -0.06 3.17
C PHE A 40 7.80 0.22 4.18
N VAL A 41 7.50 1.02 5.19
CA VAL A 41 8.50 1.35 6.24
C VAL A 41 8.93 0.09 6.98
N ARG A 42 7.96 -0.76 7.34
CA ARG A 42 8.24 -2.02 8.05
C ARG A 42 9.16 -2.94 7.24
N MET A 43 8.91 -3.04 5.94
CA MET A 43 9.69 -3.95 5.07
C MET A 43 11.08 -3.42 4.75
N GLU A 44 11.25 -2.09 4.76
CA GLU A 44 12.52 -1.46 4.38
C GLU A 44 13.43 -1.13 5.57
N THR A 45 12.94 -1.14 6.79
CA THR A 45 13.68 -0.60 7.94
C THR A 45 13.67 -1.57 9.13
N PRO A 46 14.62 -2.51 9.21
CA PRO A 46 15.57 -2.91 8.16
C PRO A 46 14.91 -3.79 7.10
N PRO A 47 15.55 -4.02 5.97
CA PRO A 47 15.01 -4.95 4.97
C PRO A 47 14.71 -6.31 5.59
N VAL A 48 13.51 -6.85 5.31
CA VAL A 48 13.04 -8.07 5.97
C VAL A 48 13.83 -9.32 5.59
N SER A 49 14.48 -9.31 4.42
CA SER A 49 15.29 -10.43 3.96
C SER A 49 16.22 -9.97 2.85
N GLU A 50 17.23 -10.80 2.56
CA GLU A 50 18.11 -10.54 1.44
C GLU A 50 17.38 -10.66 0.10
N SER A 51 16.44 -11.58 0.01
CA SER A 51 15.61 -11.71 -1.19
C SER A 51 14.85 -10.44 -1.48
N TYR A 52 14.25 -9.85 -0.46
CA TYR A 52 13.52 -8.60 -0.60
C TYR A 52 14.48 -7.45 -0.97
N ALA A 53 15.62 -7.35 -0.29
CA ALA A 53 16.60 -6.29 -0.53
C ALA A 53 17.18 -6.35 -1.95
N SER A 54 17.22 -7.55 -2.54
CA SER A 54 17.73 -7.75 -3.90
C SER A 54 16.75 -7.39 -5.00
N MET A 55 15.48 -7.19 -4.65
CA MET A 55 14.45 -6.86 -5.62
C MET A 55 14.62 -5.43 -6.14
N SER A 56 14.17 -5.17 -7.36
CA SER A 56 14.04 -3.82 -7.86
C SER A 56 12.99 -3.07 -7.04
N VAL A 57 12.98 -1.74 -7.14
CA VAL A 57 11.99 -0.92 -6.43
C VAL A 57 10.57 -1.32 -6.86
N GLU A 58 10.37 -1.53 -8.17
CA GLU A 58 9.06 -1.93 -8.69
C GLU A 58 8.61 -3.28 -8.12
N ASP A 59 9.51 -4.26 -8.07
CA ASP A 59 9.20 -5.58 -7.52
C ASP A 59 8.88 -5.49 -6.03
N ARG A 60 9.57 -4.63 -5.30
CA ARG A 60 9.30 -4.43 -3.87
C ARG A 60 7.92 -3.82 -3.66
N ILE A 61 7.55 -2.85 -4.49
CA ILE A 61 6.22 -2.24 -4.43
C ILE A 61 5.14 -3.29 -4.70
N ASP A 62 5.33 -4.11 -5.73
CA ASP A 62 4.39 -5.19 -6.05
C ASP A 62 4.29 -6.20 -4.91
N PHE A 63 5.42 -6.56 -4.31
CA PHE A 63 5.44 -7.49 -3.18
C PHE A 63 4.63 -6.96 -2.00
N ILE A 64 4.82 -5.68 -1.67
CA ILE A 64 4.08 -5.02 -0.59
C ILE A 64 2.59 -5.00 -0.91
N ALA A 65 2.23 -4.64 -2.14
CA ALA A 65 0.84 -4.59 -2.57
C ALA A 65 0.18 -5.98 -2.44
N GLN A 66 0.87 -7.03 -2.86
CA GLN A 66 0.35 -8.40 -2.75
C GLN A 66 0.14 -8.80 -1.30
N ASN A 67 1.05 -8.44 -0.40
CA ASN A 67 0.90 -8.73 1.02
C ASN A 67 -0.33 -8.06 1.61
N ILE A 68 -0.56 -6.80 1.26
CA ILE A 68 -1.72 -6.05 1.74
C ILE A 68 -3.01 -6.66 1.20
N LEU A 69 -3.04 -7.00 -0.08
CA LEU A 69 -4.22 -7.61 -0.70
C LEU A 69 -4.57 -8.94 -0.05
N ARG A 70 -3.56 -9.77 0.27
CA ARG A 70 -3.79 -11.03 0.98
C ARG A 70 -4.38 -10.78 2.36
N GLU A 71 -3.92 -9.75 3.06
CA GLU A 71 -4.45 -9.38 4.37
C GLU A 71 -5.95 -9.09 4.29
N TYR A 72 -6.37 -8.31 3.28
CA TYR A 72 -7.79 -7.98 3.11
C TYR A 72 -8.61 -9.17 2.63
N ASN A 73 -8.04 -10.01 1.78
CA ASN A 73 -8.75 -11.17 1.24
C ASN A 73 -8.95 -12.30 2.26
N SER A 74 -8.14 -12.31 3.33
CA SER A 74 -8.24 -13.36 4.35
C SER A 74 -9.18 -13.00 5.50
N ARG A 75 -9.83 -11.86 5.44
CA ARG A 75 -10.79 -11.42 6.46
C ARG A 75 -12.15 -12.10 6.29
#